data_3955f340da810d54f6fb94c1e9296049
#
_entry.id   3955f340da810d54f6fb94c1e9296049
#
_cell.length_a   1.000
_cell.length_b   1.000
_cell.length_c   1.000
_cell.angle_alpha   90.00
_cell.angle_beta   90.00
_cell.angle_gamma   90.00
#
_symmetry.space_group_name_H-M   'P 1'
#
loop_
_entity.id
_entity.type
_entity.pdbx_description
1 polymer ?
#
loop_
_entity_poly.entity_id
_entity_poly.type
_entity_poly.pdbx_seq_one_letter_code
_entity_poly.pdbx_strand_id
1 'polypeptide(L)'
;MLYIMPNAGVIPIVRFINNAKRDLDVNVYYLSDKPILNAVRYAIKRGVDVKIMIDGKPYRMSIRKEKREIKRTGAHFEIDKMFDRKYVFDHAKYMLDNHEALIGTANFDWSAFHKNREYEYTTYNKNIISSLKNIFNSDYSGVKFNGHINHNLVVSPGATQKILSMIDQPGSIDIETEELGYYRPILSALAKKGSAVKIIVPSSISNYDKKIIRFLEKYRVKIRLMPARTVYIHAKTIVGRQKAFIGSENFTYTSLNKNREVGIIIYNDQLINKLKNQFNNDWARCR
;
A
#
# COMPACT_ATOMS: atom_id res chain seq x y z
N MET A 1 -1.09 9.83 11.70
CA MET A 1 -2.56 9.56 11.78
C MET A 1 -2.91 8.37 10.90
N LEU A 2 -4.10 7.78 11.09
CA LEU A 2 -4.58 6.66 10.27
C LEU A 2 -5.94 7.03 9.66
N TYR A 3 -6.04 6.90 8.34
CA TYR A 3 -7.26 7.11 7.56
C TYR A 3 -7.72 5.78 6.97
N ILE A 4 -9.02 5.54 6.99
CA ILE A 4 -9.66 4.29 6.54
C ILE A 4 -10.67 4.62 5.46
N MET A 5 -10.46 4.11 4.26
CA MET A 5 -11.36 4.30 3.12
C MET A 5 -12.43 3.18 3.09
N PRO A 6 -13.58 3.42 2.53
CA PRO A 6 -13.98 4.66 1.85
C PRO A 6 -14.45 5.79 2.77
N ASN A 7 -14.54 5.58 4.10
CA ASN A 7 -15.14 6.54 5.03
C ASN A 7 -14.37 7.87 5.09
N ALA A 8 -13.05 7.85 4.99
CA ALA A 8 -12.23 9.06 4.97
C ALA A 8 -12.26 9.80 3.61
N GLY A 9 -12.64 9.10 2.54
CA GLY A 9 -12.66 9.64 1.18
C GLY A 9 -11.28 10.13 0.73
N VAL A 10 -11.26 11.01 -0.26
CA VAL A 10 -10.03 11.58 -0.85
C VAL A 10 -9.46 12.77 -0.05
N ILE A 11 -10.21 13.29 0.93
CA ILE A 11 -9.85 14.52 1.66
C ILE A 11 -8.47 14.46 2.32
N PRO A 12 -8.05 13.35 2.97
CA PRO A 12 -6.71 13.26 3.57
C PRO A 12 -5.58 13.49 2.56
N ILE A 13 -5.71 12.92 1.36
CA ILE A 13 -4.72 13.04 0.29
C ILE A 13 -4.66 14.48 -0.23
N VAL A 14 -5.82 15.06 -0.53
CA VAL A 14 -5.92 16.45 -0.99
C VAL A 14 -5.36 17.43 0.06
N ARG A 15 -5.65 17.19 1.34
CA ARG A 15 -5.13 18.01 2.44
C ARG A 15 -3.61 17.93 2.52
N PHE A 16 -3.03 16.74 2.41
CA PHE A 16 -1.59 16.56 2.40
C PHE A 16 -0.94 17.39 1.28
N ILE A 17 -1.43 17.27 0.04
CA ILE A 17 -0.92 18.01 -1.13
C ILE A 17 -1.08 19.54 -0.92
N ASN A 18 -2.20 19.98 -0.37
CA ASN A 18 -2.46 21.40 -0.11
C ASN A 18 -1.56 21.97 0.99
N ASN A 19 -1.09 21.16 1.92
CA ASN A 19 -0.19 21.57 3.00
C ASN A 19 1.27 21.66 2.56
N ALA A 20 1.67 20.98 1.49
CA ALA A 20 3.03 21.05 0.95
C ALA A 20 3.43 22.50 0.61
N LYS A 21 4.67 22.92 1.04
CA LYS A 21 5.13 24.30 0.91
C LYS A 21 6.24 24.51 -0.09
N ARG A 22 7.16 23.56 -0.23
CA ARG A 22 8.37 23.69 -1.07
C ARG A 22 8.49 22.56 -2.08
N ASP A 23 8.36 21.33 -1.63
CA ASP A 23 8.51 20.11 -2.43
C ASP A 23 7.41 19.12 -2.08
N LEU A 24 7.09 18.28 -3.03
CA LEU A 24 6.15 17.16 -2.89
C LEU A 24 6.60 16.04 -3.81
N ASP A 25 6.99 14.91 -3.25
CA ASP A 25 7.29 13.70 -3.98
C ASP A 25 6.12 12.71 -3.86
N VAL A 26 5.69 12.16 -4.96
CA VAL A 26 4.59 11.19 -5.05
C VAL A 26 5.06 9.97 -5.82
N ASN A 27 5.05 8.80 -5.19
CA ASN A 27 5.20 7.53 -5.89
C ASN A 27 3.91 6.74 -5.75
N VAL A 28 3.25 6.47 -6.86
CA VAL A 28 1.98 5.76 -6.88
C VAL A 28 1.84 4.93 -8.14
N TYR A 29 1.36 3.70 -7.97
CA TYR A 29 1.13 2.76 -9.07
C TYR A 29 0.22 3.32 -10.17
N TYR A 30 -0.84 4.05 -9.79
CA TYR A 30 -1.78 4.66 -10.72
C TYR A 30 -2.41 5.94 -10.15
N LEU A 31 -2.42 7.01 -10.96
CA LEU A 31 -2.96 8.34 -10.62
C LEU A 31 -4.00 8.80 -11.65
N SER A 32 -5.25 8.87 -11.26
CA SER A 32 -6.33 9.35 -12.14
C SER A 32 -7.45 10.12 -11.44
N ASP A 33 -7.40 10.24 -10.11
CA ASP A 33 -8.42 10.94 -9.32
C ASP A 33 -8.37 12.44 -9.60
N LYS A 34 -9.51 13.02 -10.01
CA LYS A 34 -9.59 14.44 -10.40
C LYS A 34 -9.32 15.41 -9.24
N PRO A 35 -9.89 15.23 -8.04
CA PRO A 35 -9.54 16.02 -6.86
C PRO A 35 -8.04 16.06 -6.58
N ILE A 36 -7.34 14.92 -6.67
CA ILE A 36 -5.89 14.84 -6.46
C ILE A 36 -5.12 15.58 -7.56
N LEU A 37 -5.46 15.35 -8.84
CA LEU A 37 -4.84 16.06 -9.97
C LEU A 37 -5.04 17.58 -9.88
N ASN A 38 -6.19 18.02 -9.40
CA ASN A 38 -6.46 19.45 -9.17
C ASN A 38 -5.61 19.98 -8.01
N ALA A 39 -5.50 19.26 -6.89
CA ALA A 39 -4.65 19.65 -5.77
C ALA A 39 -3.18 19.77 -6.19
N VAL A 40 -2.67 18.82 -7.00
CA VAL A 40 -1.31 18.89 -7.59
C VAL A 40 -1.16 20.17 -8.42
N ARG A 41 -2.12 20.47 -9.32
CA ARG A 41 -2.08 21.70 -10.12
C ARG A 41 -2.03 22.96 -9.26
N TYR A 42 -2.79 23.00 -8.18
CA TYR A 42 -2.79 24.14 -7.25
C TYR A 42 -1.49 24.22 -6.43
N ALA A 43 -0.90 23.08 -6.05
CA ALA A 43 0.42 23.06 -5.40
C ALA A 43 1.49 23.70 -6.29
N ILE A 44 1.53 23.34 -7.56
CA ILE A 44 2.46 23.90 -8.54
C ILE A 44 2.22 25.43 -8.72
N LYS A 45 0.96 25.86 -8.79
CA LYS A 45 0.64 27.31 -8.86
C LYS A 45 1.10 28.09 -7.61
N ARG A 46 1.25 27.41 -6.47
CA ARG A 46 1.83 28.00 -5.24
C ARG A 46 3.36 28.00 -5.23
N GLY A 47 4.02 27.47 -6.27
CA GLY A 47 5.48 27.35 -6.36
C GLY A 47 6.04 26.09 -5.71
N VAL A 48 5.24 25.07 -5.43
CA VAL A 48 5.70 23.77 -4.92
C VAL A 48 6.35 22.98 -6.07
N ASP A 49 7.59 22.49 -5.86
CA ASP A 49 8.24 21.52 -6.77
C ASP A 49 7.60 20.15 -6.59
N VAL A 50 6.79 19.72 -7.56
CA VAL A 50 6.06 18.46 -7.49
C VAL A 50 6.69 17.45 -8.44
N LYS A 51 7.16 16.34 -7.88
CA LYS A 51 7.71 15.19 -8.60
C LYS A 51 6.79 13.99 -8.42
N ILE A 52 6.41 13.35 -9.53
CA ILE A 52 5.51 12.19 -9.54
C ILE A 52 6.22 11.03 -10.23
N MET A 53 6.20 9.87 -9.60
CA MET A 53 6.62 8.61 -10.19
C MET A 53 5.42 7.68 -10.31
N ILE A 54 5.25 7.07 -11.49
CA ILE A 54 4.16 6.15 -11.81
C ILE A 54 4.70 4.87 -12.47
N ASP A 55 3.92 3.79 -12.38
CA ASP A 55 4.25 2.55 -13.09
C ASP A 55 4.15 2.73 -14.62
N GLY A 56 5.06 2.10 -15.35
CA GLY A 56 5.12 2.18 -16.81
C GLY A 56 4.07 1.34 -17.53
N LYS A 57 3.47 0.35 -16.85
CA LYS A 57 2.52 -0.60 -17.46
C LYS A 57 1.46 -1.05 -16.45
N PRO A 58 0.66 -0.13 -15.90
CA PRO A 58 -0.33 -0.47 -14.90
C PRO A 58 -1.38 -1.45 -15.48
N TYR A 59 -1.67 -2.52 -14.73
CA TYR A 59 -2.54 -3.61 -15.19
C TYR A 59 -3.95 -3.13 -15.47
N ARG A 60 -4.45 -3.38 -16.70
CA ARG A 60 -5.81 -2.99 -17.17
C ARG A 60 -6.12 -1.49 -17.09
N MET A 61 -5.13 -0.63 -16.93
CA MET A 61 -5.28 0.82 -16.86
C MET A 61 -4.61 1.51 -18.04
N SER A 62 -5.03 2.74 -18.36
CA SER A 62 -4.51 3.46 -19.53
C SER A 62 -3.38 4.40 -19.11
N ILE A 63 -2.15 3.94 -19.20
CA ILE A 63 -0.94 4.76 -19.01
C ILE A 63 -0.94 6.01 -19.92
N ARG A 64 -1.46 5.90 -21.14
CA ARG A 64 -1.54 7.06 -22.07
C ARG A 64 -2.44 8.15 -21.53
N LYS A 65 -3.58 7.80 -20.95
CA LYS A 65 -4.52 8.74 -20.35
C LYS A 65 -3.91 9.36 -19.09
N GLU A 66 -3.34 8.53 -18.22
CA GLU A 66 -2.69 8.94 -16.97
C GLU A 66 -1.58 9.97 -17.23
N LYS A 67 -0.62 9.65 -18.10
CA LYS A 67 0.47 10.57 -18.52
C LYS A 67 -0.06 11.92 -19.00
N ARG A 68 -1.10 11.90 -19.81
CA ARG A 68 -1.73 13.13 -20.31
C ARG A 68 -2.33 13.98 -19.19
N GLU A 69 -3.02 13.35 -18.23
CA GLU A 69 -3.63 14.06 -17.12
C GLU A 69 -2.59 14.62 -16.14
N ILE A 70 -1.52 13.85 -15.84
CA ILE A 70 -0.41 14.34 -15.02
C ILE A 70 0.31 15.50 -15.72
N LYS A 71 0.63 15.38 -17.00
CA LYS A 71 1.26 16.46 -17.77
C LYS A 71 0.47 17.77 -17.73
N ARG A 72 -0.85 17.68 -17.73
CA ARG A 72 -1.75 18.85 -17.62
C ARG A 72 -1.69 19.54 -16.26
N THR A 73 -1.17 18.91 -15.24
CA THR A 73 -0.96 19.55 -13.92
C THR A 73 0.24 20.47 -13.92
N GLY A 74 1.23 20.23 -14.77
CA GLY A 74 2.53 20.89 -14.78
C GLY A 74 3.58 20.21 -13.90
N ALA A 75 3.26 19.08 -13.25
CA ALA A 75 4.21 18.35 -12.42
C ALA A 75 5.34 17.73 -13.27
N HIS A 76 6.54 17.66 -12.69
CA HIS A 76 7.59 16.81 -13.18
C HIS A 76 7.24 15.36 -12.90
N PHE A 77 7.27 14.50 -13.92
CA PHE A 77 6.97 13.08 -13.68
C PHE A 77 7.92 12.16 -14.45
N GLU A 78 8.25 11.07 -13.80
CA GLU A 78 8.97 9.95 -14.38
C GLU A 78 8.08 8.69 -14.36
N ILE A 79 8.42 7.80 -15.27
CA ILE A 79 7.78 6.49 -15.37
C ILE A 79 8.83 5.49 -14.95
N ASP A 80 8.47 4.53 -14.11
CA ASP A 80 9.37 3.41 -13.87
C ASP A 80 9.74 2.79 -15.21
N LYS A 81 10.98 3.04 -15.57
CA LYS A 81 11.53 2.58 -16.85
C LYS A 81 11.79 1.09 -16.68
N MET A 82 10.87 0.25 -17.12
CA MET A 82 11.13 -1.18 -17.33
C MET A 82 12.43 -1.46 -18.14
N PHE A 83 13.07 -0.41 -18.68
CA PHE A 83 14.27 -0.50 -19.49
C PHE A 83 15.45 -1.10 -18.73
N ASP A 84 15.58 -0.87 -17.43
CA ASP A 84 16.66 -1.45 -16.64
C ASP A 84 16.23 -2.72 -15.89
N ARG A 85 15.00 -3.22 -16.14
CA ARG A 85 14.43 -4.44 -15.53
C ARG A 85 14.57 -4.51 -13.99
N LYS A 86 14.57 -3.34 -13.35
CA LYS A 86 14.79 -3.24 -11.91
C LYS A 86 13.62 -3.85 -11.15
N TYR A 87 12.39 -3.54 -11.57
CA TYR A 87 11.15 -4.03 -10.97
C TYR A 87 10.20 -4.57 -12.05
N VAL A 88 9.32 -5.50 -11.64
CA VAL A 88 8.22 -5.97 -12.51
C VAL A 88 7.13 -4.92 -12.59
N PHE A 89 6.83 -4.29 -11.42
CA PHE A 89 5.96 -3.12 -11.29
C PHE A 89 6.53 -2.18 -10.25
N ASP A 90 6.36 -0.87 -10.45
CA ASP A 90 6.41 0.10 -9.37
C ASP A 90 5.01 0.20 -8.75
N HIS A 91 4.78 -0.64 -7.76
CA HIS A 91 3.47 -0.77 -7.11
C HIS A 91 3.40 -0.06 -5.76
N ALA A 92 4.39 0.79 -5.45
CA ALA A 92 4.39 1.61 -4.24
C ALA A 92 3.26 2.64 -4.23
N LYS A 93 2.83 3.05 -3.03
CA LYS A 93 1.80 4.06 -2.80
C LYS A 93 2.19 4.90 -1.60
N TYR A 94 2.97 5.93 -1.85
CA TYR A 94 3.36 6.88 -0.82
C TYR A 94 3.57 8.27 -1.40
N MET A 95 3.51 9.27 -0.56
CA MET A 95 3.93 10.63 -0.86
C MET A 95 4.59 11.25 0.37
N LEU A 96 5.45 12.22 0.14
CA LEU A 96 6.16 12.92 1.21
C LEU A 96 6.50 14.35 0.79
N ASP A 97 6.60 15.19 1.80
CA ASP A 97 7.36 16.43 1.77
C ASP A 97 8.48 16.38 2.85
N ASN A 98 9.12 17.51 3.15
CA ASN A 98 10.18 17.53 4.15
C ASN A 98 9.70 17.41 5.61
N HIS A 99 8.38 17.42 5.85
CA HIS A 99 7.78 17.44 7.19
C HIS A 99 6.91 16.21 7.49
N GLU A 100 6.22 15.70 6.48
CA GLU A 100 5.25 14.63 6.63
C GLU A 100 5.43 13.60 5.52
N ALA A 101 5.12 12.33 5.81
CA ALA A 101 4.98 11.29 4.81
C ALA A 101 3.65 10.57 4.99
N LEU A 102 3.06 10.17 3.87
CA LEU A 102 1.88 9.32 3.79
C LEU A 102 2.26 8.02 3.08
N ILE A 103 1.92 6.89 3.68
CA ILE A 103 2.21 5.55 3.18
C ILE A 103 0.92 4.75 3.28
N GLY A 104 0.55 4.03 2.23
CA GLY A 104 -0.71 3.31 2.28
C GLY A 104 -0.91 2.22 1.26
N THR A 105 -2.17 1.84 1.11
CA THR A 105 -2.61 0.75 0.24
C THR A 105 -3.28 1.25 -1.04
N ALA A 106 -3.70 2.53 -1.06
CA ALA A 106 -4.57 3.10 -2.10
C ALA A 106 -3.81 3.52 -3.36
N ASN A 107 -4.29 3.09 -4.52
CA ASN A 107 -4.03 3.83 -5.75
C ASN A 107 -4.71 5.20 -5.67
N PHE A 108 -4.21 6.18 -6.41
CA PHE A 108 -4.84 7.51 -6.42
C PHE A 108 -5.89 7.60 -7.54
N ASP A 109 -6.88 6.74 -7.43
CA ASP A 109 -8.04 6.67 -8.32
C ASP A 109 -9.36 6.79 -7.55
N TRP A 110 -10.43 7.03 -8.27
CA TRP A 110 -11.75 7.23 -7.68
C TRP A 110 -12.21 6.02 -6.85
N SER A 111 -11.95 4.80 -7.31
CA SER A 111 -12.41 3.57 -6.62
C SER A 111 -11.75 3.38 -5.26
N ALA A 112 -10.48 3.73 -5.14
CA ALA A 112 -9.75 3.66 -3.89
C ALA A 112 -10.42 4.46 -2.76
N PHE A 113 -10.96 5.63 -3.09
CA PHE A 113 -11.54 6.54 -2.09
C PHE A 113 -13.04 6.39 -1.89
N HIS A 114 -13.76 5.67 -2.78
CA HIS A 114 -15.22 5.57 -2.73
C HIS A 114 -15.77 4.15 -2.62
N LYS A 115 -15.00 3.14 -2.99
CA LYS A 115 -15.46 1.75 -3.06
C LYS A 115 -14.59 0.75 -2.33
N ASN A 116 -13.28 1.05 -2.17
CA ASN A 116 -12.34 0.09 -1.65
C ASN A 116 -12.14 0.26 -0.14
N ARG A 117 -11.81 -0.84 0.53
CA ARG A 117 -11.13 -0.82 1.81
C ARG A 117 -9.66 -0.57 1.55
N GLU A 118 -9.21 0.61 1.99
CA GLU A 118 -7.83 1.05 1.94
C GLU A 118 -7.44 1.66 3.27
N TYR A 119 -6.15 1.74 3.52
CA TYR A 119 -5.58 2.33 4.71
C TYR A 119 -4.44 3.27 4.33
N GLU A 120 -4.47 4.49 4.87
CA GLU A 120 -3.43 5.48 4.69
C GLU A 120 -2.90 5.93 6.05
N TYR A 121 -1.61 5.87 6.23
CA TYR A 121 -0.92 6.25 7.45
C TYR A 121 -0.02 7.45 7.21
N THR A 122 -0.15 8.50 8.03
CA THR A 122 0.74 9.65 8.00
C THR A 122 1.68 9.69 9.20
N THR A 123 2.91 10.11 8.95
CA THR A 123 3.97 10.22 9.97
C THR A 123 4.80 11.48 9.80
N TYR A 124 5.25 12.04 10.94
CA TYR A 124 6.19 13.16 11.04
C TYR A 124 7.60 12.69 11.47
N ASN A 125 7.84 11.37 11.48
CA ASN A 125 9.14 10.83 11.87
C ASN A 125 10.20 11.12 10.80
N LYS A 126 11.14 12.00 11.14
CA LYS A 126 12.19 12.48 10.23
C LYS A 126 13.04 11.34 9.62
N ASN A 127 13.31 10.28 10.40
CA ASN A 127 14.11 9.16 9.91
C ASN A 127 13.35 8.32 8.87
N ILE A 128 12.02 8.18 9.02
CA ILE A 128 11.15 7.54 8.02
C ILE A 128 11.09 8.41 6.76
N ILE A 129 10.84 9.71 6.93
CA ILE A 129 10.77 10.68 5.81
C ILE A 129 12.08 10.68 5.03
N SER A 130 13.23 10.76 5.71
CA SER A 130 14.55 10.73 5.08
C SER A 130 14.79 9.43 4.30
N SER A 131 14.41 8.27 4.87
CA SER A 131 14.53 6.99 4.17
C SER A 131 13.64 6.94 2.92
N LEU A 132 12.40 7.43 3.00
CA LEU A 132 11.48 7.50 1.86
C LEU A 132 11.99 8.44 0.77
N LYS A 133 12.53 9.61 1.16
CA LYS A 133 13.13 10.58 0.23
C LYS A 133 14.30 9.96 -0.53
N ASN A 134 15.16 9.21 0.15
CA ASN A 134 16.28 8.52 -0.47
C ASN A 134 15.81 7.41 -1.43
N ILE A 135 14.78 6.66 -1.06
CA ILE A 135 14.17 5.64 -1.92
C ILE A 135 13.56 6.32 -3.16
N PHE A 136 12.77 7.37 -2.97
CA PHE A 136 12.16 8.13 -4.06
C PHE A 136 13.20 8.66 -5.03
N ASN A 137 14.23 9.35 -4.53
CA ASN A 137 15.29 9.92 -5.36
C ASN A 137 16.03 8.84 -6.18
N SER A 138 16.31 7.69 -5.55
CA SER A 138 16.94 6.55 -6.23
C SER A 138 16.08 6.00 -7.36
N ASP A 139 14.78 5.83 -7.10
CA ASP A 139 13.83 5.28 -8.08
C ASP A 139 13.55 6.31 -9.20
N TYR A 140 13.34 7.58 -8.85
CA TYR A 140 13.07 8.68 -9.78
C TYR A 140 14.25 8.95 -10.74
N SER A 141 15.48 8.88 -10.23
CA SER A 141 16.69 9.08 -11.05
C SER A 141 17.19 7.81 -11.75
N GLY A 142 16.60 6.65 -11.47
CA GLY A 142 17.05 5.35 -12.01
C GLY A 142 18.38 4.84 -11.42
N VAL A 143 18.88 5.44 -10.34
CA VAL A 143 20.12 5.05 -9.67
C VAL A 143 19.85 3.97 -8.64
N LYS A 144 20.79 3.01 -8.50
CA LYS A 144 20.64 1.95 -7.49
C LYS A 144 20.63 2.54 -6.07
N PHE A 145 19.63 2.19 -5.28
CA PHE A 145 19.57 2.55 -3.86
C PHE A 145 20.69 1.87 -3.06
N ASN A 146 21.49 2.66 -2.37
CA ASN A 146 22.60 2.20 -1.51
C ASN A 146 22.48 2.74 -0.07
N GLY A 147 21.34 3.33 0.29
CA GLY A 147 21.13 3.96 1.59
C GLY A 147 20.63 2.98 2.66
N HIS A 148 20.60 3.46 3.90
CA HIS A 148 19.96 2.77 5.01
C HIS A 148 18.44 2.93 4.93
N ILE A 149 17.70 1.83 5.07
CA ILE A 149 16.25 1.82 5.17
C ILE A 149 15.85 1.78 6.63
N ASN A 150 15.03 2.74 7.08
CA ASN A 150 14.49 2.73 8.44
C ASN A 150 13.83 1.37 8.76
N HIS A 151 14.07 0.84 9.95
CA HIS A 151 13.64 -0.51 10.34
C HIS A 151 12.10 -0.69 10.33
N ASN A 152 11.35 0.39 10.49
CA ASN A 152 9.87 0.36 10.42
C ASN A 152 9.35 0.29 8.98
N LEU A 153 10.14 0.66 7.98
CA LEU A 153 9.73 0.53 6.59
C LEU A 153 9.87 -0.91 6.11
N VAL A 154 8.88 -1.37 5.38
CA VAL A 154 8.92 -2.59 4.59
C VAL A 154 9.11 -2.17 3.15
N VAL A 155 10.13 -2.67 2.47
CA VAL A 155 10.45 -2.26 1.09
C VAL A 155 10.73 -3.49 0.25
N SER A 156 10.03 -3.64 -0.85
CA SER A 156 10.32 -4.65 -1.88
C SER A 156 11.17 -4.05 -3.01
N PRO A 157 12.03 -4.87 -3.62
CA PRO A 157 12.33 -6.29 -3.35
C PRO A 157 13.00 -6.53 -1.99
N GLY A 158 12.72 -7.71 -1.38
CA GLY A 158 13.34 -8.12 -0.12
C GLY A 158 12.44 -8.03 1.11
N ALA A 159 11.14 -7.76 0.93
CA ALA A 159 10.18 -7.60 2.03
C ALA A 159 9.83 -8.90 2.77
N THR A 160 10.14 -10.07 2.20
CA THR A 160 9.71 -11.39 2.71
C THR A 160 9.96 -11.57 4.21
N GLN A 161 11.18 -11.29 4.69
CA GLN A 161 11.53 -11.53 6.10
C GLN A 161 10.74 -10.62 7.06
N LYS A 162 10.50 -9.37 6.67
CA LYS A 162 9.68 -8.45 7.47
C LYS A 162 8.23 -8.89 7.53
N ILE A 163 7.65 -9.34 6.41
CA ILE A 163 6.28 -9.89 6.39
C ILE A 163 6.20 -11.18 7.22
N LEU A 164 7.18 -12.07 7.12
CA LEU A 164 7.27 -13.27 7.99
C LEU A 164 7.29 -12.87 9.46
N SER A 165 8.09 -11.88 9.84
CA SER A 165 8.14 -11.40 11.23
C SER A 165 6.81 -10.80 11.71
N MET A 166 6.01 -10.25 10.79
CA MET A 166 4.66 -9.77 11.10
C MET A 166 3.68 -10.93 11.30
N ILE A 167 3.84 -12.03 10.56
CA ILE A 167 3.02 -13.23 10.75
C ILE A 167 3.41 -13.96 12.04
N ASP A 168 4.71 -14.07 12.36
CA ASP A 168 5.21 -14.83 13.51
C ASP A 168 5.06 -14.12 14.87
N GLN A 169 4.56 -12.86 14.90
CA GLN A 169 4.36 -12.15 16.15
C GLN A 169 3.45 -12.92 17.14
N PRO A 170 3.63 -12.78 18.46
CA PRO A 170 2.83 -13.50 19.46
C PRO A 170 1.32 -13.23 19.35
N GLY A 171 0.52 -14.26 19.67
CA GLY A 171 -0.94 -14.17 19.69
C GLY A 171 -1.60 -14.27 18.32
N SER A 172 -2.84 -13.84 18.22
CA SER A 172 -3.61 -13.84 16.98
C SER A 172 -3.22 -12.68 16.08
N ILE A 173 -3.40 -12.88 14.77
CA ILE A 173 -3.27 -11.85 13.75
C ILE A 173 -4.51 -11.79 12.87
N ASP A 174 -4.84 -10.59 12.46
CA ASP A 174 -5.92 -10.26 11.54
C ASP A 174 -5.32 -9.69 10.25
N ILE A 175 -5.73 -10.19 9.10
CA ILE A 175 -5.18 -9.84 7.78
C ILE A 175 -6.32 -9.41 6.86
N GLU A 176 -6.17 -8.26 6.21
CA GLU A 176 -6.93 -7.90 5.01
C GLU A 176 -6.00 -7.86 3.83
N THR A 177 -6.33 -8.60 2.78
CA THR A 177 -5.48 -8.62 1.58
C THR A 177 -6.30 -8.81 0.30
N GLU A 178 -5.89 -8.09 -0.74
CA GLU A 178 -6.46 -8.26 -2.08
C GLU A 178 -6.10 -9.62 -2.69
N GLU A 179 -4.86 -10.06 -2.49
CA GLU A 179 -4.33 -11.28 -3.10
C GLU A 179 -3.56 -12.16 -2.10
N LEU A 180 -3.77 -13.46 -2.24
CA LEU A 180 -3.01 -14.52 -1.58
C LEU A 180 -2.36 -15.41 -2.65
N GLY A 181 -1.15 -15.06 -3.08
CA GLY A 181 -0.44 -15.83 -4.09
C GLY A 181 0.22 -17.10 -3.54
N TYR A 182 0.57 -18.02 -4.44
CA TYR A 182 1.36 -19.18 -4.07
C TYR A 182 2.80 -18.77 -3.79
N TYR A 183 3.06 -18.46 -2.53
CA TYR A 183 4.41 -18.20 -2.05
C TYR A 183 4.67 -19.00 -0.78
N ARG A 184 5.39 -20.12 -0.93
CA ARG A 184 5.56 -21.14 0.11
C ARG A 184 5.99 -20.58 1.48
N PRO A 185 6.96 -19.66 1.62
CA PRO A 185 7.33 -19.12 2.94
C PRO A 185 6.15 -18.51 3.69
N ILE A 186 5.35 -17.66 3.01
CA ILE A 186 4.18 -17.01 3.60
C ILE A 186 3.10 -18.03 3.93
N LEU A 187 2.77 -18.93 3.01
CA LEU A 187 1.74 -19.95 3.23
C LEU A 187 2.10 -20.90 4.37
N SER A 188 3.38 -21.29 4.48
CA SER A 188 3.85 -22.15 5.58
C SER A 188 3.76 -21.43 6.94
N ALA A 189 4.10 -20.14 7.00
CA ALA A 189 4.00 -19.36 8.23
C ALA A 189 2.53 -19.20 8.67
N LEU A 190 1.61 -18.90 7.75
CA LEU A 190 0.18 -18.81 8.02
C LEU A 190 -0.40 -20.16 8.47
N ALA A 191 -0.06 -21.27 7.78
CA ALA A 191 -0.48 -22.62 8.12
C ALA A 191 0.02 -23.03 9.51
N LYS A 192 1.29 -22.76 9.83
CA LYS A 192 1.88 -23.02 11.16
C LYS A 192 1.14 -22.28 12.27
N LYS A 193 0.72 -21.04 12.02
CA LYS A 193 0.00 -20.22 12.99
C LYS A 193 -1.48 -20.64 13.14
N GLY A 194 -2.07 -21.21 12.09
CA GLY A 194 -3.35 -21.91 12.11
C GLY A 194 -4.52 -21.07 12.61
N SER A 195 -5.26 -21.57 13.62
CA SER A 195 -6.48 -20.92 14.14
C SER A 195 -6.28 -19.53 14.74
N ALA A 196 -5.05 -19.13 14.99
CA ALA A 196 -4.70 -17.77 15.43
C ALA A 196 -4.70 -16.74 14.30
N VAL A 197 -4.98 -17.16 13.04
CA VAL A 197 -5.03 -16.28 11.87
C VAL A 197 -6.48 -16.13 11.39
N LYS A 198 -6.87 -14.87 11.16
CA LYS A 198 -8.09 -14.51 10.43
C LYS A 198 -7.71 -13.71 9.20
N ILE A 199 -8.30 -14.02 8.05
CA ILE A 199 -8.02 -13.35 6.79
C ILE A 199 -9.34 -12.92 6.12
N ILE A 200 -9.42 -11.69 5.67
CA ILE A 200 -10.46 -11.18 4.78
C ILE A 200 -9.85 -10.98 3.39
N VAL A 201 -10.52 -11.52 2.37
CA VAL A 201 -10.20 -11.31 0.95
C VAL A 201 -11.45 -10.88 0.18
N PRO A 202 -11.32 -10.23 -0.99
CA PRO A 202 -12.49 -9.89 -1.79
C PRO A 202 -13.18 -11.13 -2.34
N SER A 203 -14.51 -11.11 -2.47
CA SER A 203 -15.27 -12.25 -3.07
C SER A 203 -14.94 -12.51 -4.53
N SER A 204 -14.36 -11.54 -5.23
CA SER A 204 -13.89 -11.64 -6.62
C SER A 204 -12.49 -12.24 -6.77
N ILE A 205 -11.92 -12.78 -5.69
CA ILE A 205 -10.61 -13.44 -5.71
C ILE A 205 -10.53 -14.53 -6.78
N SER A 206 -9.36 -14.70 -7.38
CA SER A 206 -9.17 -15.63 -8.50
C SER A 206 -9.44 -17.09 -8.12
N ASN A 207 -9.72 -17.93 -9.11
CA ASN A 207 -9.87 -19.38 -8.87
C ASN A 207 -8.57 -20.04 -8.37
N TYR A 208 -7.43 -19.45 -8.71
CA TYR A 208 -6.13 -19.87 -8.18
C TYR A 208 -6.02 -19.60 -6.69
N ASP A 209 -6.36 -18.40 -6.26
CA ASP A 209 -6.34 -18.01 -4.85
C ASP A 209 -7.36 -18.81 -4.02
N LYS A 210 -8.51 -19.21 -4.60
CA LYS A 210 -9.47 -20.13 -3.94
C LYS A 210 -8.86 -21.49 -3.60
N LYS A 211 -7.88 -21.97 -4.38
CA LYS A 211 -7.13 -23.21 -4.04
C LYS A 211 -6.23 -22.98 -2.82
N ILE A 212 -5.62 -21.80 -2.73
CA ILE A 212 -4.78 -21.39 -1.60
C ILE A 212 -5.61 -21.26 -0.33
N ILE A 213 -6.80 -20.64 -0.43
CA ILE A 213 -7.74 -20.55 0.69
C ILE A 213 -8.06 -21.94 1.23
N ARG A 214 -8.49 -22.87 0.36
CA ARG A 214 -8.79 -24.26 0.77
C ARG A 214 -7.60 -24.99 1.40
N PHE A 215 -6.38 -24.69 0.95
CA PHE A 215 -5.18 -25.21 1.56
C PHE A 215 -5.00 -24.65 3.00
N LEU A 216 -5.11 -23.36 3.20
CA LEU A 216 -4.95 -22.73 4.52
C LEU A 216 -6.04 -23.15 5.51
N GLU A 217 -7.28 -23.33 5.05
CA GLU A 217 -8.41 -23.82 5.86
C GLU A 217 -8.15 -25.22 6.46
N LYS A 218 -7.42 -26.11 5.74
CA LYS A 218 -6.99 -27.41 6.29
C LYS A 218 -6.09 -27.26 7.52
N TYR A 219 -5.39 -26.14 7.63
CA TYR A 219 -4.56 -25.78 8.80
C TYR A 219 -5.30 -24.89 9.81
N ARG A 220 -6.65 -24.84 9.73
CA ARG A 220 -7.53 -24.07 10.64
C ARG A 220 -7.37 -22.54 10.56
N VAL A 221 -6.74 -22.00 9.50
CA VAL A 221 -6.76 -20.57 9.22
C VAL A 221 -8.20 -20.18 8.91
N LYS A 222 -8.70 -19.12 9.54
CA LYS A 222 -10.08 -18.64 9.33
C LYS A 222 -10.08 -17.62 8.20
N ILE A 223 -10.78 -17.92 7.11
CA ILE A 223 -10.82 -17.03 5.94
C ILE A 223 -12.27 -16.70 5.61
N ARG A 224 -12.56 -15.44 5.34
CA ARG A 224 -13.88 -14.96 4.92
C ARG A 224 -13.78 -14.11 3.66
N LEU A 225 -14.84 -14.17 2.85
CA LEU A 225 -14.95 -13.40 1.62
C LEU A 225 -15.81 -12.16 1.85
N MET A 226 -15.26 -10.99 1.55
CA MET A 226 -16.02 -9.74 1.59
C MET A 226 -16.90 -9.63 0.33
N PRO A 227 -18.23 -9.53 0.48
CA PRO A 227 -19.11 -9.38 -0.68
C PRO A 227 -18.83 -8.08 -1.45
N ALA A 228 -18.73 -8.17 -2.79
CA ALA A 228 -18.40 -7.03 -3.66
C ALA A 228 -19.35 -5.82 -3.49
N ARG A 229 -20.63 -6.07 -3.14
CA ARG A 229 -21.62 -5.00 -2.85
C ARG A 229 -21.36 -4.24 -1.56
N THR A 230 -20.52 -4.76 -0.68
CA THR A 230 -20.22 -4.16 0.63
C THR A 230 -19.07 -3.18 0.53
N VAL A 231 -17.89 -3.68 0.24
CA VAL A 231 -16.65 -2.93 -0.01
C VAL A 231 -15.67 -3.86 -0.72
N TYR A 232 -14.87 -3.33 -1.63
CA TYR A 232 -13.81 -4.13 -2.25
C TYR A 232 -12.57 -4.11 -1.35
N ILE A 233 -12.09 -5.27 -0.92
CA ILE A 233 -10.85 -5.36 -0.14
C ILE A 233 -9.67 -5.21 -1.10
N HIS A 234 -9.05 -4.04 -1.09
CA HIS A 234 -7.79 -3.76 -1.79
C HIS A 234 -6.64 -3.51 -0.79
N ALA A 235 -6.94 -3.52 0.49
CA ALA A 235 -6.00 -3.40 1.59
C ALA A 235 -4.91 -4.48 1.57
N LYS A 236 -3.76 -4.19 2.16
CA LYS A 236 -2.68 -5.14 2.47
C LYS A 236 -2.21 -4.80 3.88
N THR A 237 -2.81 -5.49 4.88
CA THR A 237 -2.56 -5.24 6.30
C THR A 237 -2.35 -6.53 7.07
N ILE A 238 -1.52 -6.46 8.10
CA ILE A 238 -1.39 -7.51 9.14
C ILE A 238 -1.50 -6.80 10.49
N VAL A 239 -2.49 -7.16 11.29
CA VAL A 239 -2.74 -6.52 12.58
C VAL A 239 -2.56 -7.55 13.69
N GLY A 240 -1.54 -7.39 14.50
CA GLY A 240 -1.28 -8.21 15.67
C GLY A 240 -1.56 -7.50 16.98
N ARG A 241 -1.00 -8.04 18.07
CA ARG A 241 -1.21 -7.45 19.40
C ARG A 241 -0.37 -6.19 19.62
N GLN A 242 0.89 -6.21 19.23
CA GLN A 242 1.88 -5.17 19.56
C GLN A 242 2.31 -4.35 18.36
N LYS A 243 2.08 -4.83 17.16
CA LYS A 243 2.46 -4.17 15.91
C LYS A 243 1.49 -4.49 14.80
N ALA A 244 1.35 -3.53 13.88
CA ALA A 244 0.57 -3.68 12.67
C ALA A 244 1.39 -3.28 11.45
N PHE A 245 1.08 -3.88 10.31
CA PHE A 245 1.65 -3.56 9.01
C PHE A 245 0.56 -2.96 8.11
N ILE A 246 0.91 -1.92 7.38
CA ILE A 246 0.12 -1.32 6.28
C ILE A 246 1.09 -1.06 5.13
N GLY A 247 0.74 -1.47 3.90
CA GLY A 247 1.60 -1.21 2.76
C GLY A 247 0.98 -1.59 1.42
N SER A 248 1.78 -1.48 0.38
CA SER A 248 1.38 -1.85 -0.97
C SER A 248 1.59 -3.33 -1.29
N GLU A 249 2.29 -4.05 -0.43
CA GLU A 249 2.73 -5.43 -0.63
C GLU A 249 1.56 -6.43 -0.59
N ASN A 250 1.26 -7.04 -1.73
CA ASN A 250 0.46 -8.26 -1.79
C ASN A 250 1.27 -9.45 -1.27
N PHE A 251 0.60 -10.46 -0.72
CA PHE A 251 1.29 -11.64 -0.17
C PHE A 251 1.63 -12.66 -1.27
N THR A 252 2.33 -12.17 -2.30
CA THR A 252 2.78 -12.94 -3.46
C THR A 252 4.30 -12.88 -3.61
N TYR A 253 4.88 -13.86 -4.30
CA TYR A 253 6.32 -13.85 -4.58
C TYR A 253 6.75 -12.59 -5.35
N THR A 254 5.98 -12.23 -6.38
CA THR A 254 6.29 -11.07 -7.24
C THR A 254 6.27 -9.77 -6.44
N SER A 255 5.25 -9.56 -5.63
CA SER A 255 5.13 -8.35 -4.81
C SER A 255 6.27 -8.23 -3.81
N LEU A 256 6.60 -9.32 -3.09
CA LEU A 256 7.61 -9.27 -2.03
C LEU A 256 9.07 -9.29 -2.52
N ASN A 257 9.32 -9.75 -3.78
CA ASN A 257 10.69 -10.00 -4.24
C ASN A 257 11.03 -9.39 -5.61
N LYS A 258 10.07 -8.86 -6.35
CA LYS A 258 10.30 -8.35 -7.72
C LYS A 258 9.69 -6.99 -8.01
N ASN A 259 8.67 -6.58 -7.29
CA ASN A 259 8.08 -5.24 -7.42
C ASN A 259 8.85 -4.23 -6.56
N ARG A 260 8.70 -2.95 -6.89
CA ARG A 260 8.87 -1.87 -5.92
C ARG A 260 7.56 -1.74 -5.12
N GLU A 261 7.65 -2.02 -3.84
CA GLU A 261 6.55 -1.82 -2.88
C GLU A 261 7.09 -1.07 -1.66
N VAL A 262 6.20 -0.37 -0.96
CA VAL A 262 6.54 0.32 0.29
C VAL A 262 5.40 0.14 1.29
N GLY A 263 5.76 -0.32 2.47
CA GLY A 263 4.88 -0.44 3.62
C GLY A 263 5.55 0.02 4.90
N ILE A 264 4.79 0.03 5.99
CA ILE A 264 5.23 0.49 7.29
C ILE A 264 4.73 -0.42 8.41
N ILE A 265 5.58 -0.65 9.41
CA ILE A 265 5.23 -1.32 10.67
C ILE A 265 4.95 -0.25 11.72
N ILE A 266 3.79 -0.32 12.35
CA ILE A 266 3.26 0.62 13.33
C ILE A 266 3.22 -0.06 14.70
N TYR A 267 3.72 0.63 15.73
CA TYR A 267 3.75 0.15 17.12
C TYR A 267 2.83 0.93 18.06
N ASN A 268 2.06 1.88 17.54
CA ASN A 268 1.15 2.70 18.33
C ASN A 268 -0.14 1.94 18.65
N ASP A 269 -0.40 1.69 19.94
CA ASP A 269 -1.54 0.90 20.42
C ASP A 269 -2.91 1.47 19.99
N GLN A 270 -3.06 2.80 19.99
CA GLN A 270 -4.32 3.43 19.58
C GLN A 270 -4.62 3.17 18.10
N LEU A 271 -3.58 3.21 17.24
CA LEU A 271 -3.72 2.93 15.81
C LEU A 271 -3.94 1.43 15.56
N ILE A 272 -3.25 0.56 16.29
CA ILE A 272 -3.45 -0.89 16.24
C ILE A 272 -4.90 -1.23 16.63
N ASN A 273 -5.41 -0.63 17.70
CA ASN A 273 -6.80 -0.84 18.13
C ASN A 273 -7.80 -0.31 17.09
N LYS A 274 -7.50 0.82 16.44
CA LYS A 274 -8.34 1.35 15.35
C LYS A 274 -8.39 0.39 14.16
N LEU A 275 -7.26 -0.21 13.77
CA LEU A 275 -7.20 -1.25 12.73
C LEU A 275 -7.98 -2.51 13.12
N LYS A 276 -7.81 -3.00 14.36
CA LYS A 276 -8.57 -4.16 14.89
C LYS A 276 -10.06 -3.94 14.86
N ASN A 277 -10.51 -2.77 15.30
CA ASN A 277 -11.93 -2.42 15.31
C ASN A 277 -12.48 -2.41 13.89
N GLN A 278 -11.73 -1.84 12.92
CA GLN A 278 -12.15 -1.87 11.53
C GLN A 278 -12.19 -3.29 10.97
N PHE A 279 -11.15 -4.09 11.22
CA PHE A 279 -11.13 -5.50 10.81
C PHE A 279 -12.34 -6.26 11.37
N ASN A 280 -12.66 -6.11 12.66
CA ASN A 280 -13.82 -6.78 13.28
C ASN A 280 -15.15 -6.35 12.64
N ASN A 281 -15.30 -5.06 12.32
CA ASN A 281 -16.47 -4.56 11.60
C ASN A 281 -16.59 -5.19 10.20
N ASP A 282 -15.48 -5.30 9.48
CA ASP A 282 -15.46 -5.91 8.16
C ASP A 282 -15.65 -7.43 8.25
N TRP A 283 -15.04 -8.10 9.24
CA TRP A 283 -15.23 -9.52 9.50
C TRP A 283 -16.70 -9.90 9.74
N ALA A 284 -17.45 -9.08 10.48
CA ALA A 284 -18.86 -9.29 10.74
C ALA A 284 -19.74 -9.18 9.47
N ARG A 285 -19.25 -8.47 8.45
CA ARG A 285 -19.96 -8.25 7.16
C ARG A 285 -19.59 -9.27 6.08
N CYS A 286 -18.56 -10.09 6.34
CA CYS A 286 -18.13 -11.18 5.45
C CYS A 286 -19.02 -12.42 5.56
N ARG A 287 -18.90 -13.26 4.52
CA ARG A 287 -19.53 -14.59 4.45
C ARG A 287 -18.47 -15.67 4.46
#